data_dc58f3ca7c90d3ef5417bac362fea076
#
_entry.id   dc58f3ca7c90d3ef5417bac362fea076
#
_cell.length_a   1.000
_cell.length_b   1.000
_cell.length_c   1.000
_cell.angle_alpha   90.00
_cell.angle_beta   90.00
_cell.angle_gamma   90.00
#
_symmetry.space_group_name_H-M   'P 1'
#
loop_
_entity.id
_entity.type
_entity.pdbx_description
1 polymer ?
#
loop_
_entity_poly.entity_id
_entity_poly.type
_entity_poly.pdbx_seq_one_letter_code
_entity_poly.pdbx_strand_id
1 'polypeptide(L)'
;MLKIKEYVKAESLEQAFELNQKRTNQIIGGMLWMKMGDHRIQTAIDLSGLGLDTIEEDETQFSIGCMTSLRQLELHEGLNQWSDGAVRESVRHIVGVQFRNLATVG
;
A
#
# COMPACT_ATOMS: atom_id res chain seq x y z
N MET A 1 -15.66 5.70 14.39
CA MET A 1 -14.23 5.66 14.77
C MET A 1 -13.66 4.28 14.49
N LEU A 2 -12.52 4.20 13.87
CA LEU A 2 -11.84 2.92 13.60
C LEU A 2 -11.48 2.22 14.91
N LYS A 3 -11.86 0.93 15.02
CA LYS A 3 -11.52 0.10 16.18
C LYS A 3 -10.85 -1.18 15.73
N ILE A 4 -9.67 -1.45 16.26
CA ILE A 4 -8.89 -2.65 15.98
C ILE A 4 -8.65 -3.36 17.30
N LYS A 5 -9.05 -4.62 17.39
CA LYS A 5 -8.85 -5.42 18.61
C LYS A 5 -7.46 -6.03 18.69
N GLU A 6 -6.93 -6.46 17.55
CA GLU A 6 -5.64 -7.15 17.48
C GLU A 6 -4.86 -6.67 16.27
N TYR A 7 -3.55 -6.54 16.42
CA TYR A 7 -2.64 -6.16 15.34
C TYR A 7 -1.63 -7.27 15.13
N VAL A 8 -1.48 -7.73 13.89
CA VAL A 8 -0.51 -8.76 13.52
C VAL A 8 0.34 -8.26 12.36
N LYS A 9 1.65 -8.19 12.56
CA LYS A 9 2.59 -7.95 11.48
C LYS A 9 2.91 -9.30 10.85
N ALA A 10 2.43 -9.54 9.62
CA ALA A 10 2.62 -10.83 8.97
C ALA A 10 4.10 -11.12 8.72
N GLU A 11 4.51 -12.35 8.99
CA GLU A 11 5.86 -12.81 8.76
C GLU A 11 6.02 -13.44 7.37
N SER A 12 4.92 -13.81 6.74
CA SER A 12 4.91 -14.41 5.39
C SER A 12 3.60 -14.09 4.68
N LEU A 13 3.59 -14.25 3.36
CA LEU A 13 2.36 -14.11 2.57
C LEU A 13 1.36 -15.20 2.92
N GLU A 14 1.83 -16.39 3.24
CA GLU A 14 0.98 -17.51 3.65
C GLU A 14 0.23 -17.19 4.93
N GLN A 15 0.90 -16.64 5.93
CA GLN A 15 0.27 -16.20 7.18
C GLN A 15 -0.77 -15.12 6.91
N ALA A 16 -0.43 -14.12 6.10
CA ALA A 16 -1.36 -13.05 5.74
C ALA A 16 -2.61 -13.61 5.03
N PHE A 17 -2.42 -14.54 4.12
CA PHE A 17 -3.51 -15.20 3.40
C PHE A 17 -4.44 -15.94 4.37
N GLU A 18 -3.90 -16.72 5.28
CA GLU A 18 -4.71 -17.45 6.27
C GLU A 18 -5.51 -16.50 7.16
N LEU A 19 -4.88 -15.46 7.67
CA LEU A 19 -5.55 -14.47 8.51
C LEU A 19 -6.65 -13.74 7.74
N ASN A 20 -6.44 -13.48 6.46
CA ASN A 20 -7.39 -12.75 5.62
C ASN A 20 -8.62 -13.58 5.21
N GLN A 21 -8.66 -14.86 5.52
CA GLN A 21 -9.83 -15.71 5.26
C GLN A 21 -11.04 -15.32 6.10
N LYS A 22 -10.82 -14.72 7.26
CA LYS A 22 -11.91 -14.26 8.13
C LYS A 22 -12.35 -12.86 7.73
N ARG A 23 -13.64 -12.66 7.52
CA ARG A 23 -14.21 -11.36 7.13
C ARG A 23 -13.98 -10.26 8.15
N THR A 24 -13.80 -10.62 9.42
CA THR A 24 -13.53 -9.68 10.50
C THR A 24 -12.09 -9.19 10.55
N ASN A 25 -11.20 -9.83 9.80
CA ASN A 25 -9.81 -9.43 9.66
C ASN A 25 -9.63 -8.61 8.39
N GLN A 26 -8.69 -7.67 8.40
CA GLN A 26 -8.47 -6.82 7.24
C GLN A 26 -6.99 -6.48 7.09
N ILE A 27 -6.53 -6.51 5.86
CA ILE A 27 -5.18 -6.06 5.50
C ILE A 27 -5.17 -4.54 5.56
N ILE A 28 -4.12 -3.99 6.18
CA ILE A 28 -3.93 -2.55 6.29
C ILE A 28 -2.71 -2.10 5.49
N GLY A 29 -2.81 -0.93 4.89
CA GLY A 29 -1.70 -0.21 4.28
C GLY A 29 -1.39 1.05 5.08
N GLY A 30 -1.40 2.21 4.43
CA GLY A 30 -1.20 3.50 5.10
C GLY A 30 -2.36 3.94 5.98
N MET A 31 -3.49 3.28 5.90
CA MET A 31 -4.70 3.48 6.73
C MET A 31 -5.36 4.87 6.64
N LEU A 32 -5.02 5.68 5.66
CA LEU A 32 -5.49 7.07 5.60
C LEU A 32 -7.02 7.19 5.54
N TRP A 33 -7.63 6.47 4.61
CA TRP A 33 -9.10 6.46 4.47
C TRP A 33 -9.76 5.67 5.59
N MET A 34 -9.12 4.58 6.00
CA MET A 34 -9.64 3.70 7.04
C MET A 34 -9.76 4.42 8.39
N LYS A 35 -8.80 5.29 8.72
CA LYS A 35 -8.83 6.09 9.95
C LYS A 35 -10.02 7.02 10.03
N MET A 36 -10.53 7.46 8.88
CA MET A 36 -11.66 8.39 8.80
C MET A 36 -13.02 7.69 8.88
N GLY A 37 -13.05 6.36 8.86
CA GLY A 37 -14.27 5.57 8.89
C GLY A 37 -14.60 5.00 10.26
N ASP A 38 -15.69 4.24 10.31
CA ASP A 38 -16.21 3.61 11.54
C ASP A 38 -16.02 2.09 11.52
N HIS A 39 -14.97 1.61 10.90
CA HIS A 39 -14.71 0.18 10.78
C HIS A 39 -14.38 -0.46 12.12
N ARG A 40 -14.85 -1.69 12.29
CA ARG A 40 -14.49 -2.56 13.40
C ARG A 40 -13.75 -3.75 12.85
N ILE A 41 -12.49 -3.89 13.24
CA ILE A 41 -11.60 -4.92 12.75
C ILE A 41 -11.16 -5.80 13.91
N GLN A 42 -11.34 -7.12 13.78
CA GLN A 42 -10.87 -8.07 14.79
C GLN A 42 -9.34 -8.14 14.77
N THR A 43 -8.76 -8.37 13.60
CA THR A 43 -7.30 -8.43 13.42
C THR A 43 -6.91 -7.58 12.23
N ALA A 44 -6.08 -6.57 12.47
CA ALA A 44 -5.44 -5.81 11.42
C ALA A 44 -4.16 -6.52 10.98
N ILE A 45 -4.07 -6.85 9.70
CA ILE A 45 -2.95 -7.58 9.12
C ILE A 45 -2.01 -6.60 8.46
N ASP A 46 -0.81 -6.45 9.00
CA ASP A 46 0.20 -5.54 8.49
C ASP A 46 1.19 -6.29 7.60
N LEU A 47 1.34 -5.85 6.36
CA LEU A 47 2.24 -6.45 5.38
C LEU A 47 3.59 -5.73 5.28
N SER A 48 3.86 -4.75 6.12
CA SER A 48 5.04 -3.90 6.00
C SER A 48 6.38 -4.63 6.12
N GLY A 49 6.38 -5.80 6.73
CA GLY A 49 7.60 -6.60 6.90
C GLY A 49 7.94 -7.53 5.74
N LEU A 50 7.16 -7.55 4.66
CA LEU A 50 7.28 -8.55 3.59
C LEU A 50 8.02 -8.05 2.34
N GLY A 51 8.57 -6.83 2.37
CA GLY A 51 9.29 -6.28 1.22
C GLY A 51 8.40 -5.94 0.02
N LEU A 52 7.12 -5.60 0.26
CA LEU A 52 6.15 -5.31 -0.79
C LEU A 52 6.06 -3.81 -1.11
N ASP A 53 7.04 -3.03 -0.70
CA ASP A 53 7.08 -1.57 -0.85
C ASP A 53 8.15 -1.11 -1.85
N THR A 54 8.45 -1.94 -2.83
CA THR A 54 9.50 -1.66 -3.81
C THR A 54 8.95 -1.60 -5.23
N ILE A 55 9.68 -0.89 -6.09
CA ILE A 55 9.45 -0.85 -7.53
C ILE A 55 10.69 -1.47 -8.18
N GLU A 56 10.50 -2.60 -8.83
CA GLU A 56 11.58 -3.29 -9.55
C GLU A 56 11.39 -3.11 -11.06
N GLU A 57 12.49 -2.86 -11.76
CA GLU A 57 12.48 -2.63 -13.19
C GLU A 57 13.40 -3.63 -13.89
N ASP A 58 12.91 -4.25 -14.95
CA ASP A 58 13.72 -5.06 -15.85
C ASP A 58 13.52 -4.60 -17.31
N GLU A 59 14.03 -5.36 -18.28
CA GLU A 59 13.98 -4.97 -19.68
C GLU A 59 12.55 -4.96 -20.27
N THR A 60 11.61 -5.66 -19.66
CA THR A 60 10.28 -5.87 -20.22
C THR A 60 9.14 -5.41 -19.32
N GLN A 61 9.38 -5.14 -18.02
CA GLN A 61 8.30 -4.84 -17.09
C GLN A 61 8.76 -4.05 -15.88
N PHE A 62 7.79 -3.44 -15.21
CA PHE A 62 7.93 -2.89 -13.86
C PHE A 62 7.13 -3.77 -12.90
N SER A 63 7.74 -4.16 -11.79
CA SER A 63 7.05 -4.88 -10.72
C SER A 63 6.87 -3.96 -9.52
N ILE A 64 5.63 -3.62 -9.22
CA ILE A 64 5.29 -2.66 -8.17
C ILE A 64 4.62 -3.40 -7.02
N GLY A 65 5.24 -3.38 -5.85
CA GLY A 65 4.68 -4.00 -4.66
C GLY A 65 3.42 -3.28 -4.18
N CYS A 66 2.48 -4.02 -3.61
CA CYS A 66 1.20 -3.43 -3.16
C CYS A 66 1.35 -2.40 -2.04
N MET A 67 2.43 -2.44 -1.28
CA MET A 67 2.72 -1.51 -0.20
C MET A 67 3.58 -0.32 -0.65
N THR A 68 3.87 -0.20 -1.94
CA THR A 68 4.57 0.95 -2.51
C THR A 68 3.70 2.19 -2.36
N SER A 69 4.28 3.28 -1.86
CA SER A 69 3.53 4.52 -1.68
C SER A 69 3.29 5.24 -3.01
N LEU A 70 2.25 6.07 -3.06
CA LEU A 70 2.00 6.92 -4.23
C LEU A 70 3.15 7.89 -4.47
N ARG A 71 3.83 8.31 -3.39
CA ARG A 71 4.99 9.18 -3.50
C ARG A 71 6.16 8.49 -4.20
N GLN A 72 6.38 7.19 -3.93
CA GLN A 72 7.40 6.41 -4.64
C GLN A 72 7.11 6.34 -6.14
N LEU A 73 5.84 6.14 -6.54
CA LEU A 73 5.45 6.19 -7.96
C LEU A 73 5.73 7.55 -8.58
N GLU A 74 5.37 8.61 -7.87
CA GLU A 74 5.56 9.99 -8.34
C GLU A 74 7.02 10.29 -8.64
N LEU A 75 7.93 9.78 -7.82
CA LEU A 75 9.37 10.08 -7.89
C LEU A 75 10.18 9.08 -8.70
N HIS A 76 9.61 7.96 -9.12
CA HIS A 76 10.37 6.92 -9.81
C HIS A 76 10.73 7.35 -11.24
N GLU A 77 12.02 7.50 -11.51
CA GLU A 77 12.50 8.01 -12.80
C GLU A 77 12.14 7.09 -13.96
N GLY A 78 12.38 5.79 -13.83
CA GLY A 78 12.12 4.81 -14.91
C GLY A 78 10.67 4.79 -15.34
N LEU A 79 9.73 4.76 -14.39
CA LEU A 79 8.29 4.79 -14.69
C LEU A 79 7.91 6.07 -15.41
N ASN A 80 8.44 7.21 -14.95
CA ASN A 80 8.08 8.51 -15.53
C ASN A 80 8.73 8.73 -16.90
N GLN A 81 9.91 8.22 -17.15
CA GLN A 81 10.52 8.24 -18.47
C GLN A 81 9.73 7.35 -19.44
N TRP A 82 9.40 6.13 -19.03
CA TRP A 82 8.64 5.21 -19.87
C TRP A 82 7.26 5.75 -20.23
N SER A 83 6.58 6.35 -19.27
CA SER A 83 5.20 6.85 -19.44
C SER A 83 5.12 8.29 -19.94
N ASP A 84 6.25 8.92 -20.25
CA ASP A 84 6.34 10.33 -20.62
C ASP A 84 5.68 11.26 -19.58
N GLY A 85 5.90 10.95 -18.30
CA GLY A 85 5.37 11.73 -17.18
C GLY A 85 3.94 11.40 -16.77
N ALA A 86 3.27 10.47 -17.46
CA ALA A 86 1.86 10.17 -17.18
C ALA A 86 1.64 9.62 -15.77
N VAL A 87 2.55 8.79 -15.27
CA VAL A 87 2.45 8.23 -13.91
C VAL A 87 2.49 9.36 -12.88
N ARG A 88 3.46 10.26 -12.98
CA ARG A 88 3.58 11.42 -12.09
C ARG A 88 2.34 12.30 -12.14
N GLU A 89 1.86 12.61 -13.34
CA GLU A 89 0.67 13.45 -13.51
C GLU A 89 -0.58 12.83 -12.92
N SER A 90 -0.71 11.50 -12.98
CA SER A 90 -1.88 10.81 -12.44
C SER A 90 -1.96 10.87 -10.92
N VAL A 91 -0.82 10.98 -10.22
CA VAL A 91 -0.80 10.91 -8.74
C VAL A 91 -0.44 12.22 -8.06
N ARG A 92 0.26 13.14 -8.72
CA ARG A 92 0.84 14.34 -8.06
C ARG A 92 -0.18 15.27 -7.42
N HIS A 93 -1.43 15.24 -7.86
CA HIS A 93 -2.51 16.07 -7.33
C HIS A 93 -3.39 15.35 -6.32
N ILE A 94 -3.06 14.11 -5.94
CA ILE A 94 -3.81 13.38 -4.92
C ILE A 94 -3.46 13.96 -3.55
N VAL A 95 -4.33 14.83 -3.05
CA VAL A 95 -4.21 15.54 -1.76
C VAL A 95 -2.84 16.23 -1.68
N GLY A 96 -2.05 15.98 -0.63
CA GLY A 96 -0.73 16.56 -0.43
C GLY A 96 0.37 15.51 -0.35
N VAL A 97 1.61 15.97 -0.28
CA VAL A 97 2.78 15.08 -0.18
C VAL A 97 2.69 14.16 1.04
N GLN A 98 2.23 14.68 2.17
CA GLN A 98 2.10 13.88 3.39
C GLN A 98 1.14 12.71 3.21
N PHE A 99 0.04 12.94 2.50
CA PHE A 99 -0.93 11.90 2.18
C PHE A 99 -0.30 10.85 1.26
N ARG A 100 0.39 11.27 0.20
CA ARG A 100 1.00 10.38 -0.77
C ARG A 100 2.17 9.56 -0.20
N ASN A 101 2.82 10.05 0.84
CA ASN A 101 3.87 9.29 1.53
C ASN A 101 3.32 8.05 2.23
N LEU A 102 2.06 8.05 2.63
CA LEU A 102 1.42 6.94 3.35
C LEU A 102 0.50 6.11 2.48
N ALA A 103 -0.23 6.74 1.55
CA ALA A 103 -1.16 6.03 0.68
C ALA A 103 -0.38 5.05 -0.22
N THR A 104 -0.89 3.82 -0.34
CA THR A 104 -0.25 2.75 -1.09
C THR A 104 -0.98 2.44 -2.37
N VAL A 105 -0.30 1.72 -3.28
CA VAL A 105 -0.85 1.27 -4.56
C VAL A 105 -1.96 0.25 -4.37
N GLY A 106 -1.78 -0.67 -3.42
CA GLY A 106 -2.74 -1.72 -3.14
C GLY A 106 -3.77 -1.40 -2.09
#